data_21073e83d5f6d97e0ecfb091077d50cf
#
_entry.id   21073e83d5f6d97e0ecfb091077d50cf
#
_cell.length_a   1.000
_cell.length_b   1.000
_cell.length_c   1.000
_cell.angle_alpha   90.00
_cell.angle_beta   90.00
_cell.angle_gamma   90.00
#
_symmetry.space_group_name_H-M   'P 1'
#
loop_
_entity.id
_entity.type
_entity.pdbx_description
1 polymer ?
#
loop_
_entity_poly.entity_id
_entity_poly.type
_entity_poly.pdbx_seq_one_letter_code
_entity_poly.pdbx_strand_id
1 'polypeptide(L)'
;MFDFSIIKALLFDLGGVVIEINFQRVFNSWSKYSHLNPNQIRQLFYFDKPYQQHELGKIESNNYYEHVRSTLDLDASNSEIELGWNKIFTGEINPVVKRIGDIKNKINCYAFTNTNEAHQNTWEKAYPNIPLLFNKVFSSWKLG
;
A
#
# COMPACT_ATOMS: atom_id res chain seq x y z
N MET A 1 -6.60 -2.25 -34.67
CA MET A 1 -5.83 -3.34 -34.03
C MET A 1 -4.61 -2.71 -33.37
N PHE A 2 -4.41 -2.89 -32.08
CA PHE A 2 -3.21 -2.37 -31.41
C PHE A 2 -1.99 -3.18 -31.85
N ASP A 3 -0.95 -2.48 -32.33
CA ASP A 3 0.32 -3.12 -32.66
C ASP A 3 1.16 -3.27 -31.37
N PHE A 4 1.15 -4.47 -30.80
CA PHE A 4 1.91 -4.80 -29.60
C PHE A 4 3.43 -4.87 -29.84
N SER A 5 3.91 -4.86 -31.09
CA SER A 5 5.33 -4.91 -31.40
C SER A 5 6.09 -3.66 -30.96
N ILE A 6 5.40 -2.55 -30.77
CA ILE A 6 5.98 -1.28 -30.30
C ILE A 6 6.09 -1.17 -28.78
N ILE A 7 5.44 -2.07 -28.02
CA ILE A 7 5.48 -2.05 -26.55
C ILE A 7 6.81 -2.62 -26.08
N LYS A 8 7.62 -1.79 -25.42
CA LYS A 8 8.95 -2.17 -24.93
C LYS A 8 8.98 -2.52 -23.45
N ALA A 9 7.99 -2.08 -22.69
CA ALA A 9 7.88 -2.33 -21.27
C ALA A 9 6.43 -2.18 -20.80
N LEU A 10 6.12 -2.83 -19.67
CA LEU A 10 4.86 -2.70 -18.96
C LEU A 10 5.12 -2.09 -17.58
N LEU A 11 4.27 -1.17 -17.16
CA LEU A 11 4.30 -0.57 -15.84
C LEU A 11 3.01 -0.94 -15.11
N PHE A 12 3.14 -1.54 -13.94
CA PHE A 12 2.03 -2.01 -13.11
C PHE A 12 1.92 -1.17 -11.84
N ASP A 13 0.71 -0.87 -11.41
CA ASP A 13 0.44 -0.53 -10.01
C ASP A 13 0.48 -1.82 -9.16
N LEU A 14 0.68 -1.71 -7.85
CA LEU A 14 0.69 -2.86 -6.94
C LEU A 14 -0.62 -2.96 -6.15
N GLY A 15 -0.98 -1.95 -5.37
CA GLY A 15 -2.16 -1.98 -4.52
C GLY A 15 -3.46 -2.05 -5.33
N GLY A 16 -4.27 -3.09 -5.12
CA GLY A 16 -5.50 -3.33 -5.86
C GLY A 16 -5.30 -3.90 -7.28
N VAL A 17 -4.05 -4.11 -7.72
CA VAL A 17 -3.71 -4.68 -9.03
C VAL A 17 -2.95 -6.00 -8.88
N VAL A 18 -1.89 -6.02 -8.09
CA VAL A 18 -1.04 -7.19 -7.84
C VAL A 18 -1.21 -7.72 -6.43
N ILE A 19 -1.35 -6.80 -5.47
CA ILE A 19 -1.59 -7.08 -4.05
C ILE A 19 -3.00 -6.59 -3.71
N GLU A 20 -3.83 -7.48 -3.20
CA GLU A 20 -5.17 -7.12 -2.75
C GLU A 20 -5.11 -6.25 -1.50
N ILE A 21 -5.88 -5.15 -1.48
CA ILE A 21 -5.95 -4.19 -0.38
C ILE A 21 -7.38 -4.02 0.11
N ASN A 22 -7.54 -3.85 1.44
CA ASN A 22 -8.85 -3.66 2.06
C ASN A 22 -8.77 -2.70 3.26
N PHE A 23 -9.13 -1.44 3.04
CA PHE A 23 -9.17 -0.41 4.07
C PHE A 23 -10.12 -0.73 5.23
N GLN A 24 -11.20 -1.50 5.00
CA GLN A 24 -12.12 -1.86 6.06
C GLN A 24 -11.43 -2.63 7.20
N ARG A 25 -10.41 -3.42 6.89
CA ARG A 25 -9.61 -4.13 7.90
C ARG A 25 -8.80 -3.17 8.77
N VAL A 26 -8.33 -2.08 8.21
CA VAL A 26 -7.65 -1.00 8.93
C VAL A 26 -8.64 -0.35 9.91
N PHE A 27 -9.79 0.08 9.40
CA PHE A 27 -10.82 0.75 10.21
C PHE A 27 -11.36 -0.16 11.32
N ASN A 28 -11.57 -1.44 11.04
CA ASN A 28 -11.94 -2.44 12.04
C ASN A 28 -10.85 -2.65 13.13
N SER A 29 -9.58 -2.48 12.75
CA SER A 29 -8.49 -2.59 13.71
C SER A 29 -8.40 -1.35 14.60
N TRP A 30 -8.46 -0.16 14.02
CA TRP A 30 -8.36 1.10 14.73
C TRP A 30 -9.57 1.38 15.62
N SER A 31 -10.77 0.96 15.23
CA SER A 31 -11.99 1.13 16.06
C SER A 31 -11.93 0.44 17.42
N LYS A 32 -11.01 -0.50 17.61
CA LYS A 32 -10.78 -1.14 18.92
C LYS A 32 -10.14 -0.21 19.95
N TYR A 33 -9.56 0.88 19.49
CA TYR A 33 -8.86 1.89 20.29
C TYR A 33 -9.58 3.24 20.30
N SER A 34 -10.84 3.30 19.84
CA SER A 34 -11.63 4.53 19.77
C SER A 34 -13.05 4.26 20.27
N HIS A 35 -13.75 5.31 20.69
CA HIS A 35 -15.18 5.24 20.90
C HIS A 35 -15.98 5.22 19.59
N LEU A 36 -15.30 5.49 18.46
CA LEU A 36 -15.89 5.48 17.13
C LEU A 36 -15.99 4.06 16.57
N ASN A 37 -17.10 3.74 15.92
CA ASN A 37 -17.21 2.51 15.17
C ASN A 37 -16.46 2.56 13.82
N PRO A 38 -16.22 1.43 13.13
CA PRO A 38 -15.45 1.41 11.88
C PRO A 38 -16.00 2.32 10.77
N ASN A 39 -17.32 2.50 10.69
CA ASN A 39 -17.93 3.38 9.68
C ASN A 39 -17.68 4.85 10.00
N GLN A 40 -17.69 5.24 11.27
CA GLN A 40 -17.35 6.59 11.70
C GLN A 40 -15.87 6.90 11.44
N ILE A 41 -14.97 5.96 11.75
CA ILE A 41 -13.55 6.08 11.43
C ILE A 41 -13.36 6.25 9.90
N ARG A 42 -14.05 5.43 9.09
CA ARG A 42 -14.02 5.57 7.64
C ARG A 42 -14.45 6.96 7.15
N GLN A 43 -15.45 7.56 7.79
CA GLN A 43 -15.95 8.90 7.43
C GLN A 43 -14.97 10.02 7.80
N LEU A 44 -14.12 9.81 8.81
CA LEU A 44 -13.11 10.77 9.26
C LEU A 44 -11.73 10.55 8.62
N PHE A 45 -11.51 9.39 8.00
CA PHE A 45 -10.26 9.09 7.32
C PHE A 45 -10.25 9.68 5.91
N TYR A 46 -9.25 10.50 5.61
CA TYR A 46 -9.06 11.13 4.31
C TYR A 46 -7.63 10.96 3.79
N PHE A 47 -7.48 10.98 2.47
CA PHE A 47 -6.18 11.12 1.80
C PHE A 47 -5.73 12.59 1.81
N ASP A 48 -5.57 13.11 3.01
CA ASP A 48 -5.23 14.49 3.31
C ASP A 48 -3.73 14.79 3.09
N LYS A 49 -3.32 16.02 3.41
CA LYS A 49 -1.92 16.43 3.22
C LYS A 49 -0.92 15.59 4.04
N PRO A 50 -1.15 15.27 5.32
CA PRO A 50 -0.27 14.36 6.07
C PRO A 50 -0.18 12.96 5.46
N TYR A 51 -1.31 12.39 4.99
CA TYR A 51 -1.30 11.12 4.27
C TYR A 51 -0.41 11.19 3.03
N GLN A 52 -0.60 12.21 2.17
CA GLN A 52 0.18 12.39 0.95
C GLN A 52 1.68 12.58 1.25
N GLN A 53 2.00 13.38 2.28
CA GLN A 53 3.39 13.58 2.70
C GLN A 53 4.05 12.30 3.23
N HIS A 54 3.30 11.46 3.92
CA HIS A 54 3.77 10.15 4.38
C HIS A 54 4.06 9.21 3.20
N GLU A 55 3.19 9.19 2.19
CA GLU A 55 3.40 8.41 0.97
C GLU A 55 4.54 8.94 0.07
N LEU A 56 4.91 10.21 0.23
CA LEU A 56 6.08 10.80 -0.43
C LEU A 56 7.38 10.74 0.41
N GLY A 57 7.33 10.10 1.59
CA GLY A 57 8.48 10.05 2.51
C GLY A 57 8.90 11.41 3.09
N LYS A 58 8.01 12.42 3.04
CA LYS A 58 8.27 13.79 3.50
C LYS A 58 8.01 13.98 4.99
N ILE A 59 7.32 13.06 5.61
CA ILE A 59 7.15 12.98 7.07
C ILE A 59 7.43 11.56 7.55
N GLU A 60 7.99 11.46 8.75
CA GLU A 60 8.24 10.20 9.43
C GLU A 60 6.93 9.49 9.79
N SER A 61 6.94 8.16 9.81
CA SER A 61 5.76 7.36 10.16
C SER A 61 5.19 7.72 11.53
N ASN A 62 6.05 8.01 12.52
CA ASN A 62 5.59 8.42 13.86
C ASN A 62 4.76 9.72 13.82
N ASN A 63 5.15 10.70 13.02
CA ASN A 63 4.40 11.95 12.86
C ASN A 63 3.05 11.69 12.18
N TYR A 64 3.02 10.80 11.19
CA TYR A 64 1.77 10.38 10.57
C TYR A 64 0.85 9.64 11.55
N TYR A 65 1.39 8.78 12.41
CA TYR A 65 0.60 8.07 13.42
C TYR A 65 0.04 9.01 14.49
N GLU A 66 0.75 10.06 14.86
CA GLU A 66 0.22 11.12 15.74
C GLU A 66 -0.97 11.85 15.09
N HIS A 67 -0.86 12.17 13.80
CA HIS A 67 -1.97 12.76 13.05
C HIS A 67 -3.19 11.82 13.00
N VAL A 68 -3.00 10.54 12.68
CA VAL A 68 -4.06 9.52 12.68
C VAL A 68 -4.71 9.41 14.06
N ARG A 69 -3.90 9.34 15.12
CA ARG A 69 -4.38 9.27 16.52
C ARG A 69 -5.28 10.45 16.85
N SER A 70 -4.83 11.65 16.54
CA SER A 70 -5.58 12.88 16.83
C SER A 70 -6.86 12.98 16.01
N THR A 71 -6.79 12.66 14.71
CA THR A 71 -7.94 12.80 13.80
C THR A 71 -9.05 11.79 14.09
N LEU A 72 -8.66 10.57 14.50
CA LEU A 72 -9.60 9.45 14.70
C LEU A 72 -9.87 9.16 16.19
N ASP A 73 -9.36 10.01 17.10
CA ASP A 73 -9.50 9.87 18.54
C ASP A 73 -9.15 8.45 19.03
N LEU A 74 -7.90 8.03 18.72
CA LEU A 74 -7.42 6.70 19.07
C LEU A 74 -6.62 6.74 20.37
N ASP A 75 -7.00 5.91 21.33
CA ASP A 75 -6.18 5.58 22.51
C ASP A 75 -5.28 4.37 22.19
N ALA A 76 -4.29 4.60 21.32
CA ALA A 76 -3.38 3.58 20.80
C ALA A 76 -1.96 4.09 20.73
N SER A 77 -1.01 3.20 20.95
CA SER A 77 0.43 3.45 20.68
C SER A 77 0.71 3.51 19.19
N ASN A 78 1.89 4.07 18.80
CA ASN A 78 2.32 4.07 17.41
C ASN A 78 2.40 2.66 16.82
N SER A 79 2.87 1.69 17.60
CA SER A 79 2.93 0.29 17.18
C SER A 79 1.55 -0.32 16.89
N GLU A 80 0.54 0.00 17.69
CA GLU A 80 -0.83 -0.47 17.47
C GLU A 80 -1.46 0.19 16.26
N ILE A 81 -1.19 1.48 16.04
CA ILE A 81 -1.63 2.19 14.82
C ILE A 81 -0.99 1.58 13.58
N GLU A 82 0.33 1.34 13.61
CA GLU A 82 1.07 0.70 12.52
C GLU A 82 0.58 -0.72 12.23
N LEU A 83 0.40 -1.53 13.27
CA LEU A 83 -0.16 -2.88 13.11
C LEU A 83 -1.56 -2.85 12.47
N GLY A 84 -2.38 -1.88 12.86
CA GLY A 84 -3.70 -1.66 12.24
C GLY A 84 -3.58 -1.21 10.79
N TRP A 85 -2.68 -0.27 10.51
CA TRP A 85 -2.42 0.26 9.18
C TRP A 85 -1.99 -0.82 8.19
N ASN A 86 -1.08 -1.69 8.61
CA ASN A 86 -0.54 -2.78 7.81
C ASN A 86 -1.54 -3.93 7.54
N LYS A 87 -2.70 -3.96 8.21
CA LYS A 87 -3.79 -4.90 7.90
C LYS A 87 -4.50 -4.64 6.58
N ILE A 88 -4.14 -3.57 5.89
CA ILE A 88 -4.67 -3.25 4.56
C ILE A 88 -4.42 -4.39 3.55
N PHE A 89 -3.30 -5.08 3.65
CA PHE A 89 -2.91 -6.14 2.72
C PHE A 89 -3.64 -7.45 3.04
N THR A 90 -4.27 -8.08 2.03
CA THR A 90 -5.08 -9.28 2.21
C THR A 90 -4.60 -10.49 1.44
N GLY A 91 -3.74 -10.30 0.45
CA GLY A 91 -3.18 -11.40 -0.35
C GLY A 91 -2.63 -10.96 -1.69
N GLU A 92 -2.14 -11.92 -2.44
CA GLU A 92 -1.75 -11.74 -3.83
C GLU A 92 -2.96 -11.90 -4.75
N ILE A 93 -3.07 -11.07 -5.78
CA ILE A 93 -4.06 -11.25 -6.86
C ILE A 93 -3.50 -12.30 -7.83
N ASN A 94 -3.65 -13.56 -7.47
CA ASN A 94 -3.02 -14.72 -8.13
C ASN A 94 -3.13 -14.73 -9.67
N PRO A 95 -4.29 -14.41 -10.30
CA PRO A 95 -4.37 -14.38 -11.75
C PRO A 95 -3.42 -13.35 -12.39
N VAL A 96 -3.22 -12.20 -11.73
CA VAL A 96 -2.32 -11.12 -12.20
C VAL A 96 -0.87 -11.54 -11.99
N VAL A 97 -0.53 -12.03 -10.77
CA VAL A 97 0.81 -12.54 -10.43
C VAL A 97 1.26 -13.60 -11.44
N LYS A 98 0.38 -14.57 -11.73
CA LYS A 98 0.64 -15.60 -12.73
C LYS A 98 0.88 -15.01 -14.11
N ARG A 99 0.04 -14.07 -14.56
CA ARG A 99 0.18 -13.46 -15.88
C ARG A 99 1.48 -12.67 -16.01
N ILE A 100 1.89 -11.93 -14.99
CA ILE A 100 3.17 -11.22 -15.00
C ILE A 100 4.33 -12.23 -15.06
N GLY A 101 4.26 -13.32 -14.29
CA GLY A 101 5.23 -14.42 -14.34
C GLY A 101 5.40 -15.03 -15.72
N ASP A 102 4.30 -15.20 -16.47
CA ASP A 102 4.31 -15.77 -17.83
C ASP A 102 4.97 -14.84 -18.88
N ILE A 103 4.94 -13.53 -18.65
CA ILE A 103 5.39 -12.54 -19.65
C ILE A 103 6.71 -11.84 -19.29
N LYS A 104 7.14 -11.83 -18.03
CA LYS A 104 8.31 -11.06 -17.58
C LYS A 104 9.63 -11.39 -18.29
N ASN A 105 9.73 -12.60 -18.85
CA ASN A 105 10.91 -13.00 -19.64
C ASN A 105 10.82 -12.60 -21.12
N LYS A 106 9.67 -12.07 -21.56
CA LYS A 106 9.41 -11.66 -22.95
C LYS A 106 9.37 -10.14 -23.10
N ILE A 107 9.00 -9.43 -22.04
CA ILE A 107 8.90 -7.98 -22.01
C ILE A 107 9.30 -7.47 -20.62
N ASN A 108 9.97 -6.32 -20.57
CA ASN A 108 10.33 -5.70 -19.29
C ASN A 108 9.08 -5.32 -18.52
N CYS A 109 8.99 -5.79 -17.27
CA CYS A 109 7.92 -5.46 -16.35
C CYS A 109 8.47 -4.61 -15.21
N TYR A 110 7.83 -3.48 -14.95
CA TYR A 110 8.15 -2.57 -13.86
C TYR A 110 6.91 -2.38 -12.99
N ALA A 111 7.12 -2.06 -11.72
CA ALA A 111 6.04 -1.62 -10.86
C ALA A 111 6.27 -0.18 -10.40
N PHE A 112 5.20 0.60 -10.31
CA PHE A 112 5.15 1.88 -9.63
C PHE A 112 4.02 1.86 -8.62
N THR A 113 4.32 2.17 -7.37
CA THR A 113 3.32 2.10 -6.30
C THR A 113 3.36 3.34 -5.41
N ASN A 114 2.20 3.92 -5.15
CA ASN A 114 2.02 4.88 -4.09
C ASN A 114 1.98 4.11 -2.76
N THR A 115 2.99 4.32 -1.93
CA THR A 115 3.17 3.59 -0.68
C THR A 115 4.07 4.38 0.27
N ASN A 116 4.06 4.00 1.53
CA ASN A 116 4.97 4.51 2.56
C ASN A 116 5.93 3.40 3.00
N GLU A 117 6.94 3.76 3.78
CA GLU A 117 7.98 2.83 4.23
C GLU A 117 7.41 1.64 5.02
N ALA A 118 6.50 1.89 5.97
CA ALA A 118 5.89 0.83 6.80
C ALA A 118 5.11 -0.18 5.95
N HIS A 119 4.34 0.29 4.99
CA HIS A 119 3.63 -0.57 4.04
C HIS A 119 4.58 -1.35 3.15
N GLN A 120 5.62 -0.72 2.61
CA GLN A 120 6.60 -1.41 1.76
C GLN A 120 7.29 -2.53 2.52
N ASN A 121 7.80 -2.25 3.72
CA ASN A 121 8.44 -3.25 4.56
C ASN A 121 7.50 -4.43 4.88
N THR A 122 6.22 -4.15 5.05
CA THR A 122 5.21 -5.15 5.36
C THR A 122 4.91 -6.04 4.16
N TRP A 123 4.59 -5.47 3.00
CA TRP A 123 4.21 -6.29 1.85
C TRP A 123 5.41 -7.01 1.21
N GLU A 124 6.62 -6.44 1.21
CA GLU A 124 7.84 -7.13 0.75
C GLU A 124 8.14 -8.37 1.61
N LYS A 125 7.91 -8.27 2.92
CA LYS A 125 8.08 -9.38 3.85
C LYS A 125 6.98 -10.44 3.72
N ALA A 126 5.73 -10.00 3.54
CA ALA A 126 4.58 -10.89 3.43
C ALA A 126 4.52 -11.61 2.07
N TYR A 127 4.96 -10.94 1.00
CA TYR A 127 4.90 -11.42 -0.37
C TYR A 127 6.26 -11.34 -1.07
N PRO A 128 7.27 -12.11 -0.63
CA PRO A 128 8.65 -11.96 -1.10
C PRO A 128 8.84 -12.27 -2.59
N ASN A 129 7.87 -12.95 -3.22
CA ASN A 129 7.90 -13.24 -4.66
C ASN A 129 7.47 -12.05 -5.52
N ILE A 130 6.71 -11.08 -4.98
CA ILE A 130 6.19 -9.95 -5.75
C ILE A 130 7.32 -9.09 -6.34
N PRO A 131 8.34 -8.65 -5.59
CA PRO A 131 9.44 -7.88 -6.18
C PRO A 131 10.16 -8.62 -7.31
N LEU A 132 10.22 -9.94 -7.24
CA LEU A 132 10.89 -10.80 -8.24
C LEU A 132 10.14 -10.89 -9.58
N LEU A 133 8.90 -10.41 -9.64
CA LEU A 133 8.13 -10.32 -10.89
C LEU A 133 8.60 -9.16 -11.78
N PHE A 134 9.30 -8.19 -11.22
CA PHE A 134 9.61 -6.93 -11.88
C PHE A 134 11.11 -6.72 -12.06
N ASN A 135 11.49 -6.06 -13.15
CA ASN A 135 12.87 -5.60 -13.35
C ASN A 135 13.25 -4.54 -12.31
N LYS A 136 12.27 -3.70 -11.89
CA LYS A 136 12.40 -2.74 -10.80
C LYS A 136 11.03 -2.35 -10.25
N VAL A 137 10.97 -2.09 -8.95
CA VAL A 137 9.84 -1.50 -8.26
C VAL A 137 10.20 -0.05 -7.88
N PHE A 138 9.34 0.88 -8.26
CA PHE A 138 9.43 2.29 -7.91
C PHE A 138 8.38 2.60 -6.85
N SER A 139 8.81 3.15 -5.74
CA SER A 139 7.95 3.50 -4.60
C SER A 139 7.92 5.00 -4.40
N SER A 140 6.75 5.59 -4.24
CA SER A 140 6.59 7.04 -4.08
C SER A 140 7.43 7.60 -2.94
N TRP A 141 7.47 6.93 -1.78
CA TRP A 141 8.21 7.41 -0.61
C TRP A 141 9.74 7.46 -0.81
N LYS A 142 10.28 6.67 -1.74
CA LYS A 142 11.72 6.70 -2.10
C LYS A 142 12.04 7.73 -3.18
N LEU A 143 11.02 8.14 -3.94
CA LEU A 143 11.19 9.09 -5.03
C LEU A 143 10.97 10.54 -4.59
N GLY A 144 10.16 10.77 -3.56
CA GLY A 144 9.84 12.10 -3.01
C GLY A 144 8.66 12.77 -3.68
#